data_259c6f60b461855e94e339c672d75ef0
#
_entry.id   259c6f60b461855e94e339c672d75ef0
#
_cell.length_a   1.000
_cell.length_b   1.000
_cell.length_c   1.000
_cell.angle_alpha   90.00
_cell.angle_beta   90.00
_cell.angle_gamma   90.00
#
_symmetry.space_group_name_H-M   'P 1'
#
loop_
_entity.id
_entity.type
_entity.pdbx_description
1 polymer ?
#
loop_
_entity_poly.entity_id
_entity_poly.type
_entity_poly.pdbx_seq_one_letter_code
_entity_poly.pdbx_strand_id
1 'polypeptide(L)'
;MDAEGVSLDRLTGARFLRAATAFARADVGRKGKLLFALLLVLMLGINAMNVLNSYVGRDFMTAIEQRSRSAFVSKALLYVGVFAISTVLAVFYRFVEERLGLLWREWLTRLLVVGYVERGTPYRLREQERLDNPDQRIGDDVRAFTQGSLSFVLMLLNGSFTILAFAGVMWSISPTLFGVAVAYAAAGSLLTVFFGRPLIWLSYRQSDREASFRADLVHLRENAESVALLRREGRLRVRLLRRVDELVANARRIVSVNRNLSFFTIGYNYLIQIIPALIVGPLFMRGRVEFGVITQSAMAFSHLIGAFSLIVTQFQQISSYAAVLARLGRLSEGMERVEAATSPIEVVEAPGSPLVYENLTLLSPHDGQLLVSRLTARIPHGRRVVVIGPNEPAKMALFRATASVWDTGEGRIVRPSPEEIMFVPERPYLPPGTLREALLRTGREYEMRDEQILAVLRKLSLEPVLVRVGGLDVERDWDDLLSLGEQQEIVVARMLLARPRFALLHRIDTALGPDAVARVRARLVEADITAIELDGSEALHDADASALEIRADGTWSYAPLRPVRGGVRSRG
;
A
#
# COMPACT_ATOMS: atom_id res chain seq x y z
N MET A 1 13.67 -1.29 -19.70
CA MET A 1 12.47 -0.79 -18.96
C MET A 1 12.31 0.66 -19.37
N ASP A 2 11.42 0.83 -20.32
CA ASP A 2 11.20 2.08 -21.02
C ASP A 2 10.58 3.10 -20.06
N ALA A 3 11.19 4.28 -20.01
CA ALA A 3 10.66 5.44 -19.30
C ALA A 3 9.43 5.96 -20.09
N GLU A 4 8.33 5.25 -20.02
CA GLU A 4 7.03 5.86 -20.32
C GLU A 4 6.82 6.94 -19.27
N GLY A 5 7.07 8.18 -19.71
CA GLY A 5 6.78 9.36 -18.92
C GLY A 5 5.34 9.23 -18.42
N VAL A 6 5.15 9.29 -17.10
CA VAL A 6 3.84 9.36 -16.48
C VAL A 6 3.15 10.63 -17.02
N SER A 7 2.57 10.48 -18.21
CA SER A 7 1.70 11.51 -18.75
C SER A 7 0.43 11.53 -17.90
N LEU A 8 -0.09 12.71 -17.65
CA LEU A 8 -1.45 12.90 -17.13
C LEU A 8 -2.43 12.42 -18.21
N ASP A 9 -2.49 11.11 -18.38
CA ASP A 9 -3.25 10.47 -19.43
C ASP A 9 -4.74 10.40 -19.04
N ARG A 10 -5.61 10.24 -20.01
CA ARG A 10 -7.06 10.06 -19.81
C ARG A 10 -7.37 8.96 -18.79
N LEU A 11 -6.51 7.93 -18.70
CA LEU A 11 -6.58 6.85 -17.71
C LEU A 11 -6.40 7.36 -16.26
N THR A 12 -5.50 8.30 -16.03
CA THR A 12 -5.25 8.90 -14.71
C THR A 12 -6.47 9.67 -14.21
N GLY A 13 -7.09 10.48 -15.09
CA GLY A 13 -8.32 11.19 -14.78
C GLY A 13 -9.51 10.26 -14.52
N ALA A 14 -9.64 9.17 -15.29
CA ALA A 14 -10.71 8.19 -15.11
C ALA A 14 -10.59 7.42 -13.79
N ARG A 15 -9.36 7.08 -13.36
CA ARG A 15 -9.10 6.43 -12.06
C ARG A 15 -9.44 7.34 -10.89
N PHE A 16 -9.05 8.61 -10.97
CA PHE A 16 -9.43 9.62 -9.97
C PHE A 16 -10.95 9.76 -9.87
N LEU A 17 -11.64 9.90 -11.01
CA LEU A 17 -13.08 10.09 -11.05
C LEU A 17 -13.83 8.87 -10.49
N ARG A 18 -13.36 7.65 -10.79
CA ARG A 18 -13.89 6.40 -10.20
C ARG A 18 -13.77 6.41 -8.68
N ALA A 19 -12.59 6.71 -8.14
CA ALA A 19 -12.37 6.74 -6.69
C ALA A 19 -13.22 7.82 -5.99
N ALA A 20 -13.31 9.03 -6.56
CA ALA A 20 -14.13 10.11 -6.03
C ALA A 20 -15.63 9.81 -6.08
N THR A 21 -16.12 9.22 -7.18
CA THR A 21 -17.53 8.82 -7.31
C THR A 21 -17.89 7.64 -6.40
N ALA A 22 -16.98 6.69 -6.20
CA ALA A 22 -17.15 5.58 -5.25
C ALA A 22 -17.27 6.12 -3.82
N PHE A 23 -16.39 7.02 -3.40
CA PHE A 23 -16.48 7.68 -2.10
C PHE A 23 -17.78 8.47 -1.94
N ALA A 24 -18.19 9.23 -2.97
CA ALA A 24 -19.41 10.03 -2.93
C ALA A 24 -20.71 9.19 -2.85
N ARG A 25 -20.67 7.93 -3.31
CA ARG A 25 -21.81 6.98 -3.27
C ARG A 25 -21.80 6.11 -2.01
N ALA A 26 -20.70 6.02 -1.29
CA ALA A 26 -20.58 5.24 -0.06
C ALA A 26 -21.47 5.80 1.06
N ASP A 27 -21.70 5.03 2.12
CA ASP A 27 -22.49 5.44 3.29
C ASP A 27 -21.98 6.71 3.95
N VAL A 28 -20.64 6.89 3.96
CA VAL A 28 -19.98 8.11 4.44
C VAL A 28 -20.07 9.28 3.46
N GLY A 29 -20.50 9.05 2.23
CA GLY A 29 -20.53 10.05 1.15
C GLY A 29 -21.43 11.25 1.43
N ARG A 30 -22.51 11.10 2.22
CA ARG A 30 -23.37 12.22 2.63
C ARG A 30 -22.59 13.23 3.48
N LYS A 31 -21.82 12.74 4.47
CA LYS A 31 -20.96 13.57 5.31
C LYS A 31 -19.84 14.22 4.48
N GLY A 32 -19.25 13.45 3.55
CA GLY A 32 -18.24 13.95 2.62
C GLY A 32 -18.73 15.11 1.75
N LYS A 33 -19.91 14.98 1.14
CA LYS A 33 -20.54 16.05 0.33
C LYS A 33 -20.83 17.30 1.15
N LEU A 34 -21.30 17.13 2.39
CA LEU A 34 -21.62 18.24 3.29
C LEU A 34 -20.35 19.02 3.69
N LEU A 35 -19.27 18.30 4.03
CA LEU A 35 -17.96 18.91 4.34
C LEU A 35 -17.38 19.61 3.10
N PHE A 36 -17.50 19.01 1.91
CA PHE A 36 -17.03 19.62 0.67
C PHE A 36 -17.84 20.90 0.32
N ALA A 37 -19.16 20.89 0.47
CA ALA A 37 -19.99 22.08 0.30
C ALA A 37 -19.62 23.18 1.30
N LEU A 38 -19.35 22.82 2.56
CA LEU A 38 -18.88 23.78 3.57
C LEU A 38 -17.52 24.37 3.18
N LEU A 39 -16.59 23.56 2.64
CA LEU A 39 -15.31 24.05 2.12
C LEU A 39 -15.50 25.07 1.02
N LEU A 40 -16.43 24.84 0.08
CA LEU A 40 -16.73 25.80 -0.98
C LEU A 40 -17.25 27.13 -0.42
N VAL A 41 -18.14 27.09 0.56
CA VAL A 41 -18.67 28.29 1.22
C VAL A 41 -17.56 29.05 1.94
N LEU A 42 -16.72 28.35 2.71
CA LEU A 42 -15.60 28.98 3.42
C LEU A 42 -14.57 29.57 2.45
N MET A 43 -14.29 28.88 1.35
CA MET A 43 -13.38 29.36 0.30
C MET A 43 -13.91 30.61 -0.41
N LEU A 44 -15.21 30.67 -0.71
CA LEU A 44 -15.86 31.88 -1.21
C LEU A 44 -15.77 33.01 -0.20
N GLY A 45 -16.01 32.71 1.10
CA GLY A 45 -15.85 33.66 2.19
C GLY A 45 -14.42 34.22 2.26
N ILE A 46 -13.40 33.37 2.19
CA ILE A 46 -11.99 33.80 2.18
C ILE A 46 -11.70 34.71 0.98
N ASN A 47 -12.15 34.34 -0.22
CA ASN A 47 -11.94 35.18 -1.42
C ASN A 47 -12.68 36.52 -1.32
N ALA A 48 -13.91 36.54 -0.80
CA ALA A 48 -14.65 37.77 -0.53
C ALA A 48 -13.92 38.66 0.49
N MET A 49 -13.40 38.06 1.57
CA MET A 49 -12.60 38.81 2.56
C MET A 49 -11.28 39.32 2.00
N ASN A 50 -10.62 38.59 1.09
CA ASN A 50 -9.42 39.07 0.41
C ASN A 50 -9.72 40.28 -0.49
N VAL A 51 -10.84 40.28 -1.20
CA VAL A 51 -11.29 41.46 -1.97
C VAL A 51 -11.61 42.62 -1.04
N LEU A 52 -12.38 42.39 0.04
CA LEU A 52 -12.69 43.41 1.03
C LEU A 52 -11.42 43.99 1.66
N ASN A 53 -10.48 43.13 2.01
CA ASN A 53 -9.16 43.52 2.53
C ASN A 53 -8.41 44.46 1.55
N SER A 54 -8.51 44.21 0.25
CA SER A 54 -7.92 45.05 -0.79
C SER A 54 -8.53 46.46 -0.79
N TYR A 55 -9.86 46.60 -0.65
CA TYR A 55 -10.53 47.91 -0.58
C TYR A 55 -10.28 48.63 0.75
N VAL A 56 -10.37 47.93 1.87
CA VAL A 56 -10.10 48.51 3.21
C VAL A 56 -8.64 48.96 3.32
N GLY A 57 -7.70 48.14 2.77
CA GLY A 57 -6.29 48.52 2.67
C GLY A 57 -6.04 49.76 1.84
N ARG A 58 -6.75 49.91 0.72
CA ARG A 58 -6.74 51.15 -0.09
C ARG A 58 -7.15 52.37 0.74
N ASP A 59 -8.34 52.26 1.37
CA ASP A 59 -8.90 53.39 2.14
C ASP A 59 -8.01 53.77 3.34
N PHE A 60 -7.41 52.76 3.99
CA PHE A 60 -6.46 52.97 5.07
C PHE A 60 -5.22 53.73 4.62
N MET A 61 -4.65 53.37 3.48
CA MET A 61 -3.46 54.06 2.94
C MET A 61 -3.79 55.45 2.44
N THR A 62 -4.97 55.67 1.87
CA THR A 62 -5.45 57.02 1.50
C THR A 62 -5.65 57.90 2.73
N ALA A 63 -6.18 57.35 3.85
CA ALA A 63 -6.34 58.12 5.09
C ALA A 63 -4.99 58.58 5.69
N ILE A 64 -3.93 57.76 5.51
CA ILE A 64 -2.56 58.14 5.95
C ILE A 64 -2.05 59.31 5.08
N GLU A 65 -2.22 59.22 3.77
CA GLU A 65 -1.77 60.25 2.85
C GLU A 65 -2.48 61.60 3.12
N GLN A 66 -3.79 61.56 3.34
CA GLN A 66 -4.60 62.71 3.69
C GLN A 66 -4.36 63.26 5.11
N ARG A 67 -3.52 62.60 5.95
CA ARG A 67 -3.21 62.98 7.34
C ARG A 67 -4.45 63.12 8.21
N SER A 68 -5.55 62.42 7.89
CA SER A 68 -6.81 62.46 8.64
C SER A 68 -6.79 61.44 9.79
N ARG A 69 -6.59 61.94 11.02
CA ARG A 69 -6.50 61.07 12.22
C ARG A 69 -7.79 60.29 12.49
N SER A 70 -8.98 60.87 12.27
CA SER A 70 -10.27 60.20 12.53
C SER A 70 -10.52 59.10 11.48
N ALA A 71 -10.26 59.38 10.18
CA ALA A 71 -10.37 58.38 9.15
C ALA A 71 -9.35 57.24 9.31
N PHE A 72 -8.11 57.56 9.70
CA PHE A 72 -7.07 56.58 9.98
C PHE A 72 -7.50 55.59 11.06
N VAL A 73 -7.97 56.06 12.26
CA VAL A 73 -8.38 55.19 13.34
C VAL A 73 -9.57 54.32 12.94
N SER A 74 -10.58 54.88 12.31
CA SER A 74 -11.75 54.13 11.81
C SER A 74 -11.37 53.06 10.82
N LYS A 75 -10.53 53.36 9.80
CA LYS A 75 -10.09 52.38 8.78
C LYS A 75 -9.12 51.35 9.36
N ALA A 76 -8.28 51.71 10.33
CA ALA A 76 -7.42 50.78 11.06
C ALA A 76 -8.24 49.72 11.84
N LEU A 77 -9.27 50.15 12.57
CA LEU A 77 -10.16 49.26 13.31
C LEU A 77 -10.91 48.32 12.35
N LEU A 78 -11.41 48.85 11.22
CA LEU A 78 -12.05 48.02 10.17
C LEU A 78 -11.07 46.99 9.61
N TYR A 79 -9.82 47.40 9.35
CA TYR A 79 -8.77 46.55 8.80
C TYR A 79 -8.44 45.38 9.76
N VAL A 80 -8.30 45.67 11.04
CA VAL A 80 -8.11 44.66 12.10
C VAL A 80 -9.31 43.70 12.15
N GLY A 81 -10.55 44.22 12.05
CA GLY A 81 -11.76 43.40 12.00
C GLY A 81 -11.78 42.44 10.79
N VAL A 82 -11.41 42.94 9.63
CA VAL A 82 -11.30 42.11 8.40
C VAL A 82 -10.26 40.99 8.57
N PHE A 83 -9.10 41.29 9.15
CA PHE A 83 -8.09 40.28 9.43
C PHE A 83 -8.57 39.23 10.44
N ALA A 84 -9.27 39.65 11.51
CA ALA A 84 -9.81 38.74 12.51
C ALA A 84 -10.81 37.76 11.88
N ILE A 85 -11.75 38.25 11.06
CA ILE A 85 -12.73 37.42 10.37
C ILE A 85 -12.03 36.49 9.36
N SER A 86 -11.08 37.02 8.57
CA SER A 86 -10.30 36.23 7.61
C SER A 86 -9.54 35.09 8.29
N THR A 87 -8.97 35.35 9.47
CA THR A 87 -8.27 34.34 10.27
C THR A 87 -9.22 33.22 10.71
N VAL A 88 -10.40 33.59 11.22
CA VAL A 88 -11.41 32.60 11.64
C VAL A 88 -11.83 31.74 10.44
N LEU A 89 -12.14 32.34 9.30
CA LEU A 89 -12.52 31.61 8.08
C LEU A 89 -11.39 30.66 7.62
N ALA A 90 -10.15 31.13 7.62
CA ALA A 90 -8.99 30.32 7.22
C ALA A 90 -8.75 29.12 8.15
N VAL A 91 -8.90 29.31 9.46
CA VAL A 91 -8.77 28.23 10.46
C VAL A 91 -9.85 27.17 10.25
N PHE A 92 -11.13 27.59 10.11
CA PHE A 92 -12.22 26.65 9.86
C PHE A 92 -12.09 25.97 8.52
N TYR A 93 -11.66 26.66 7.47
CA TYR A 93 -11.39 26.07 6.17
C TYR A 93 -10.38 24.92 6.29
N ARG A 94 -9.23 25.17 6.91
CA ARG A 94 -8.20 24.16 7.13
C ARG A 94 -8.69 22.98 7.97
N PHE A 95 -9.41 23.26 9.05
CA PHE A 95 -10.00 22.22 9.90
C PHE A 95 -10.96 21.30 9.11
N VAL A 96 -11.83 21.87 8.29
CA VAL A 96 -12.81 21.12 7.48
C VAL A 96 -12.08 20.34 6.37
N GLU A 97 -11.04 20.91 5.77
CA GLU A 97 -10.19 20.24 4.77
C GLU A 97 -9.52 19.00 5.35
N GLU A 98 -8.86 19.13 6.50
CA GLU A 98 -8.20 18.02 7.18
C GLU A 98 -9.21 16.94 7.58
N ARG A 99 -10.38 17.32 8.07
CA ARG A 99 -11.46 16.39 8.46
C ARG A 99 -12.03 15.62 7.26
N LEU A 100 -12.22 16.28 6.13
CA LEU A 100 -12.66 15.62 4.89
C LEU A 100 -11.60 14.67 4.37
N GLY A 101 -10.33 15.07 4.38
CA GLY A 101 -9.21 14.23 3.99
C GLY A 101 -9.09 12.98 4.86
N LEU A 102 -9.27 13.11 6.17
CA LEU A 102 -9.26 12.00 7.11
C LEU A 102 -10.43 11.03 6.88
N LEU A 103 -11.64 11.55 6.66
CA LEU A 103 -12.83 10.75 6.37
C LEU A 103 -12.66 9.92 5.09
N TRP A 104 -12.11 10.52 4.04
CA TRP A 104 -11.84 9.83 2.76
C TRP A 104 -10.75 8.77 2.94
N ARG A 105 -9.67 9.11 3.65
CA ARG A 105 -8.58 8.18 3.96
C ARG A 105 -9.07 6.97 4.74
N GLU A 106 -9.86 7.18 5.81
CA GLU A 106 -10.40 6.09 6.63
C GLU A 106 -11.24 5.13 5.77
N TRP A 107 -12.17 5.66 4.99
CA TRP A 107 -13.01 4.85 4.12
C TRP A 107 -12.20 4.04 3.09
N LEU A 108 -11.26 4.68 2.39
CA LEU A 108 -10.47 4.01 1.36
C LEU A 108 -9.52 2.97 1.95
N THR A 109 -8.89 3.28 3.09
CA THR A 109 -8.02 2.32 3.78
C THR A 109 -8.80 1.08 4.22
N ARG A 110 -9.98 1.26 4.83
CA ARG A 110 -10.84 0.13 5.24
C ARG A 110 -11.24 -0.73 4.04
N LEU A 111 -11.65 -0.09 2.95
CA LEU A 111 -12.04 -0.79 1.71
C LEU A 111 -10.89 -1.65 1.16
N LEU A 112 -9.68 -1.07 1.09
CA LEU A 112 -8.51 -1.79 0.57
C LEU A 112 -8.00 -2.87 1.52
N VAL A 113 -8.01 -2.64 2.83
CA VAL A 113 -7.60 -3.65 3.83
C VAL A 113 -8.53 -4.87 3.78
N VAL A 114 -9.85 -4.65 3.77
CA VAL A 114 -10.81 -5.75 3.68
C VAL A 114 -10.60 -6.55 2.40
N GLY A 115 -10.58 -5.88 1.23
CA GLY A 115 -10.38 -6.57 -0.04
C GLY A 115 -8.99 -7.23 -0.17
N TYR A 116 -7.96 -6.67 0.47
CA TYR A 116 -6.62 -7.25 0.43
C TYR A 116 -6.50 -8.51 1.29
N VAL A 117 -7.09 -8.54 2.49
CA VAL A 117 -6.97 -9.69 3.41
C VAL A 117 -7.88 -10.84 3.02
N GLU A 118 -8.99 -10.58 2.33
CA GLU A 118 -9.95 -11.61 1.96
C GLU A 118 -9.46 -12.57 0.85
N ARG A 119 -9.95 -13.80 0.88
CA ARG A 119 -9.85 -14.83 -0.20
C ARG A 119 -8.43 -15.16 -0.69
N GLY A 120 -7.40 -14.96 0.15
CA GLY A 120 -6.02 -15.24 -0.24
C GLY A 120 -5.46 -14.25 -1.28
N THR A 121 -6.07 -13.07 -1.40
CA THR A 121 -5.65 -11.99 -2.31
C THR A 121 -4.15 -11.64 -2.21
N PRO A 122 -3.50 -11.57 -1.02
CA PRO A 122 -2.06 -11.28 -0.92
C PRO A 122 -1.20 -12.29 -1.70
N TYR A 123 -1.54 -13.58 -1.58
CA TYR A 123 -0.82 -14.64 -2.27
C TYR A 123 -1.02 -14.56 -3.79
N ARG A 124 -2.27 -14.41 -4.25
CA ARG A 124 -2.61 -14.32 -5.68
C ARG A 124 -2.02 -13.09 -6.35
N LEU A 125 -2.04 -11.93 -5.69
CA LEU A 125 -1.42 -10.70 -6.19
C LEU A 125 0.10 -10.86 -6.36
N ARG A 126 0.76 -11.56 -5.44
CA ARG A 126 2.19 -11.83 -5.52
C ARG A 126 2.55 -12.75 -6.67
N GLU A 127 1.80 -13.83 -6.86
CA GLU A 127 2.08 -14.86 -7.86
C GLU A 127 1.65 -14.43 -9.28
N GLN A 128 0.48 -13.83 -9.45
CA GLN A 128 -0.10 -13.49 -10.74
C GLN A 128 0.29 -12.11 -11.24
N GLU A 129 0.26 -11.11 -10.38
CA GLU A 129 0.42 -9.70 -10.76
C GLU A 129 1.84 -9.18 -10.53
N ARG A 130 2.67 -9.90 -9.76
CA ARG A 130 4.02 -9.46 -9.32
C ARG A 130 4.01 -8.03 -8.78
N LEU A 131 2.95 -7.69 -8.05
CA LEU A 131 2.77 -6.37 -7.44
C LEU A 131 3.72 -6.21 -6.25
N ASP A 132 4.65 -5.26 -6.39
CA ASP A 132 5.59 -4.92 -5.33
C ASP A 132 4.93 -4.03 -4.27
N ASN A 133 5.26 -4.29 -3.00
CA ASN A 133 4.95 -3.46 -1.82
C ASN A 133 3.46 -3.03 -1.71
N PRO A 134 2.49 -3.96 -1.63
CA PRO A 134 1.09 -3.62 -1.43
C PRO A 134 0.83 -2.93 -0.07
N ASP A 135 1.62 -3.23 0.95
CA ASP A 135 1.65 -2.59 2.27
C ASP A 135 1.90 -1.09 2.19
N GLN A 136 2.92 -0.66 1.44
CA GLN A 136 3.20 0.76 1.20
C GLN A 136 2.06 1.44 0.43
N ARG A 137 1.42 0.73 -0.51
CA ARG A 137 0.29 1.29 -1.28
C ARG A 137 -0.94 1.53 -0.40
N ILE A 138 -1.27 0.59 0.48
CA ILE A 138 -2.40 0.71 1.40
C ILE A 138 -2.12 1.74 2.52
N GLY A 139 -0.89 1.82 3.02
CA GLY A 139 -0.48 2.74 4.08
C GLY A 139 -0.22 4.17 3.57
N ASP A 140 0.84 4.33 2.80
CA ASP A 140 1.38 5.63 2.40
C ASP A 140 0.70 6.21 1.16
N ASP A 141 0.49 5.38 0.11
CA ASP A 141 -0.09 5.88 -1.14
C ASP A 141 -1.57 6.29 -0.95
N VAL A 142 -2.35 5.60 -0.12
CA VAL A 142 -3.73 6.03 0.21
C VAL A 142 -3.72 7.39 0.89
N ARG A 143 -2.81 7.62 1.83
CA ARG A 143 -2.65 8.92 2.49
C ARG A 143 -2.29 10.01 1.48
N ALA A 144 -1.28 9.76 0.67
CA ALA A 144 -0.83 10.72 -0.35
C ALA A 144 -1.92 11.00 -1.40
N PHE A 145 -2.68 9.97 -1.80
CA PHE A 145 -3.79 10.08 -2.73
C PHE A 145 -4.92 10.94 -2.17
N THR A 146 -5.43 10.63 -0.97
CA THR A 146 -6.61 11.33 -0.42
C THR A 146 -6.30 12.79 -0.09
N GLN A 147 -5.13 13.08 0.49
CA GLN A 147 -4.69 14.45 0.76
C GLN A 147 -4.35 15.20 -0.54
N GLY A 148 -3.59 14.59 -1.45
CA GLY A 148 -3.20 15.22 -2.70
C GLY A 148 -4.39 15.50 -3.62
N SER A 149 -5.36 14.58 -3.71
CA SER A 149 -6.59 14.78 -4.49
C SER A 149 -7.39 15.98 -4.02
N LEU A 150 -7.64 16.03 -2.71
CA LEU A 150 -8.42 17.09 -2.11
C LEU A 150 -7.71 18.43 -2.27
N SER A 151 -6.43 18.49 -1.93
CA SER A 151 -5.61 19.70 -2.07
C SER A 151 -5.56 20.20 -3.51
N PHE A 152 -5.41 19.30 -4.49
CA PHE A 152 -5.38 19.65 -5.90
C PHE A 152 -6.72 20.25 -6.41
N VAL A 153 -7.85 19.61 -6.06
CA VAL A 153 -9.18 20.11 -6.42
C VAL A 153 -9.44 21.47 -5.78
N LEU A 154 -9.17 21.61 -4.48
CA LEU A 154 -9.36 22.87 -3.77
C LEU A 154 -8.42 23.97 -4.27
N MET A 155 -7.19 23.65 -4.63
CA MET A 155 -6.24 24.58 -5.24
C MET A 155 -6.75 25.15 -6.57
N LEU A 156 -7.25 24.29 -7.46
CA LEU A 156 -7.81 24.73 -8.75
C LEU A 156 -9.05 25.61 -8.56
N LEU A 157 -9.96 25.23 -7.67
CA LEU A 157 -11.16 25.99 -7.37
C LEU A 157 -10.80 27.35 -6.75
N ASN A 158 -9.90 27.37 -5.76
CA ASN A 158 -9.45 28.60 -5.13
C ASN A 158 -8.75 29.52 -6.13
N GLY A 159 -7.87 28.97 -6.99
CA GLY A 159 -7.23 29.73 -8.07
C GLY A 159 -8.25 30.35 -9.02
N SER A 160 -9.27 29.60 -9.43
CA SER A 160 -10.35 30.08 -10.30
C SER A 160 -11.15 31.21 -9.65
N PHE A 161 -11.51 31.07 -8.36
CA PHE A 161 -12.23 32.14 -7.65
C PHE A 161 -11.35 33.38 -7.44
N THR A 162 -10.08 33.20 -7.14
CA THR A 162 -9.12 34.30 -7.00
C THR A 162 -8.96 35.05 -8.33
N ILE A 163 -8.85 34.34 -9.47
CA ILE A 163 -8.77 34.97 -10.80
C ILE A 163 -10.03 35.78 -11.07
N LEU A 164 -11.22 35.22 -10.89
CA LEU A 164 -12.48 35.90 -11.12
C LEU A 164 -12.62 37.15 -10.24
N ALA A 165 -12.31 37.04 -8.94
CA ALA A 165 -12.42 38.12 -7.98
C ALA A 165 -11.46 39.29 -8.31
N PHE A 166 -10.17 38.99 -8.47
CA PHE A 166 -9.15 40.03 -8.66
C PHE A 166 -9.04 40.51 -10.09
N ALA A 167 -9.48 39.73 -11.10
CA ALA A 167 -9.67 40.26 -12.47
C ALA A 167 -10.68 41.41 -12.47
N GLY A 168 -11.82 41.27 -11.76
CA GLY A 168 -12.81 42.32 -11.58
C GLY A 168 -12.23 43.58 -10.90
N VAL A 169 -11.48 43.40 -9.81
CA VAL A 169 -10.82 44.49 -9.09
C VAL A 169 -9.83 45.23 -10.01
N MET A 170 -8.96 44.50 -10.71
CA MET A 170 -7.96 45.10 -11.59
C MET A 170 -8.58 45.80 -12.79
N TRP A 171 -9.61 45.21 -13.40
CA TRP A 171 -10.34 45.81 -14.51
C TRP A 171 -10.98 47.14 -14.11
N SER A 172 -11.51 47.23 -12.89
CA SER A 172 -12.11 48.47 -12.35
C SER A 172 -11.08 49.58 -12.09
N ILE A 173 -9.81 49.23 -11.82
CA ILE A 173 -8.72 50.20 -11.64
C ILE A 173 -8.18 50.66 -12.99
N SER A 174 -7.77 49.71 -13.82
CA SER A 174 -7.21 49.99 -15.16
C SER A 174 -7.23 48.72 -16.03
N PRO A 175 -7.93 48.73 -17.20
CA PRO A 175 -7.86 47.62 -18.15
C PRO A 175 -6.43 47.32 -18.63
N THR A 176 -5.60 48.37 -18.75
CA THR A 176 -4.18 48.22 -19.14
C THR A 176 -3.41 47.39 -18.08
N LEU A 177 -3.65 47.65 -16.79
CA LEU A 177 -3.02 46.92 -15.69
C LEU A 177 -3.41 45.45 -15.75
N PHE A 178 -4.68 45.14 -16.01
CA PHE A 178 -5.14 43.76 -16.19
C PHE A 178 -4.46 43.07 -17.38
N GLY A 179 -4.39 43.71 -18.53
CA GLY A 179 -3.70 43.18 -19.72
C GLY A 179 -2.22 42.88 -19.47
N VAL A 180 -1.53 43.80 -18.78
CA VAL A 180 -0.12 43.59 -18.36
C VAL A 180 0.00 42.44 -17.39
N ALA A 181 -0.93 42.27 -16.43
CA ALA A 181 -0.90 41.15 -15.49
C ALA A 181 -1.03 39.79 -16.20
N VAL A 182 -1.96 39.67 -17.15
CA VAL A 182 -2.14 38.45 -17.95
C VAL A 182 -0.90 38.15 -18.79
N ALA A 183 -0.36 39.13 -19.48
CA ALA A 183 0.87 38.97 -20.28
C ALA A 183 2.07 38.60 -19.42
N TYR A 184 2.21 39.22 -18.26
CA TYR A 184 3.26 38.95 -17.28
C TYR A 184 3.15 37.54 -16.71
N ALA A 185 1.94 37.09 -16.32
CA ALA A 185 1.68 35.73 -15.85
C ALA A 185 2.01 34.69 -16.93
N ALA A 186 1.60 34.91 -18.17
CA ALA A 186 1.90 34.04 -19.30
C ALA A 186 3.42 33.93 -19.54
N ALA A 187 4.11 35.07 -19.61
CA ALA A 187 5.57 35.10 -19.77
C ALA A 187 6.30 34.41 -18.62
N GLY A 188 5.91 34.70 -17.37
CA GLY A 188 6.46 34.04 -16.18
C GLY A 188 6.26 32.54 -16.17
N SER A 189 5.07 32.08 -16.55
CA SER A 189 4.76 30.63 -16.64
C SER A 189 5.59 29.96 -17.72
N LEU A 190 5.70 30.52 -18.92
CA LEU A 190 6.51 29.96 -20.01
C LEU A 190 7.99 29.87 -19.63
N LEU A 191 8.56 30.94 -19.04
CA LEU A 191 9.95 30.99 -18.63
C LEU A 191 10.22 30.01 -17.46
N THR A 192 9.29 29.87 -16.50
CA THR A 192 9.42 28.92 -15.40
C THR A 192 9.44 27.48 -15.92
N VAL A 193 8.56 27.14 -16.88
CA VAL A 193 8.57 25.82 -17.53
C VAL A 193 9.88 25.59 -18.27
N PHE A 194 10.35 26.59 -19.01
CA PHE A 194 11.60 26.47 -19.75
C PHE A 194 12.81 26.23 -18.85
N PHE A 195 12.99 27.00 -17.79
CA PHE A 195 14.09 26.83 -16.83
C PHE A 195 13.91 25.63 -15.90
N GLY A 196 12.65 25.28 -15.55
CA GLY A 196 12.32 24.21 -14.62
C GLY A 196 12.30 22.79 -15.24
N ARG A 197 12.13 22.69 -16.57
CA ARG A 197 12.01 21.41 -17.27
C ARG A 197 13.13 20.40 -16.95
N PRO A 198 14.43 20.78 -16.84
CA PRO A 198 15.49 19.85 -16.46
C PRO A 198 15.34 19.28 -15.06
N LEU A 199 14.67 20.00 -14.12
CA LEU A 199 14.50 19.55 -12.73
C LEU A 199 13.60 18.31 -12.65
N ILE A 200 12.63 18.17 -13.53
CA ILE A 200 11.70 17.05 -13.55
C ILE A 200 12.48 15.74 -13.67
N TRP A 201 13.33 15.67 -14.67
CA TRP A 201 14.13 14.49 -14.94
C TRP A 201 15.23 14.25 -13.88
N LEU A 202 15.87 15.33 -13.39
CA LEU A 202 16.87 15.24 -12.32
C LEU A 202 16.24 14.77 -11.00
N SER A 203 15.01 15.25 -10.67
CA SER A 203 14.27 14.83 -9.48
C SER A 203 13.82 13.36 -9.58
N TYR A 204 13.35 12.93 -10.76
CA TYR A 204 13.04 11.52 -10.99
C TYR A 204 14.26 10.62 -10.76
N ARG A 205 15.42 10.98 -11.35
CA ARG A 205 16.68 10.26 -11.13
C ARG A 205 17.13 10.29 -9.67
N GLN A 206 16.89 11.38 -8.96
CA GLN A 206 17.20 11.47 -7.54
C GLN A 206 16.40 10.43 -6.75
N SER A 207 15.10 10.38 -6.96
CA SER A 207 14.21 9.41 -6.30
C SER A 207 14.59 7.95 -6.62
N ASP A 208 14.94 7.65 -7.86
CA ASP A 208 15.37 6.32 -8.30
C ASP A 208 16.68 5.89 -7.60
N ARG A 209 17.67 6.80 -7.52
CA ARG A 209 18.91 6.54 -6.82
C ARG A 209 18.73 6.38 -5.31
N GLU A 210 17.86 7.20 -4.69
CA GLU A 210 17.51 7.07 -3.28
C GLU A 210 16.83 5.73 -2.99
N ALA A 211 15.90 5.30 -3.85
CA ALA A 211 15.27 3.99 -3.75
C ALA A 211 16.30 2.85 -3.86
N SER A 212 17.23 2.93 -4.82
CA SER A 212 18.30 1.95 -4.99
C SER A 212 19.25 1.89 -3.80
N PHE A 213 19.63 3.04 -3.24
CA PHE A 213 20.46 3.12 -2.04
C PHE A 213 19.77 2.52 -0.82
N ARG A 214 18.48 2.84 -0.63
CA ARG A 214 17.67 2.26 0.44
C ARG A 214 17.52 0.75 0.29
N ALA A 215 17.29 0.24 -0.92
CA ALA A 215 17.21 -1.19 -1.19
C ALA A 215 18.52 -1.92 -0.83
N ASP A 216 19.67 -1.36 -1.19
CA ASP A 216 20.98 -1.92 -0.82
C ASP A 216 21.18 -1.94 0.72
N LEU A 217 20.68 -0.93 1.47
CA LEU A 217 20.73 -0.91 2.95
C LEU A 217 19.77 -1.93 3.58
N VAL A 218 18.55 -2.06 3.05
CA VAL A 218 17.59 -3.07 3.50
C VAL A 218 18.15 -4.46 3.29
N HIS A 219 18.71 -4.73 2.11
CA HIS A 219 19.36 -6.01 1.80
C HIS A 219 20.52 -6.33 2.77
N LEU A 220 21.33 -5.33 3.13
CA LEU A 220 22.37 -5.49 4.15
C LEU A 220 21.78 -5.86 5.51
N ARG A 221 20.72 -5.19 5.95
CA ARG A 221 20.07 -5.46 7.24
C ARG A 221 19.47 -6.87 7.28
N GLU A 222 18.79 -7.29 6.24
CA GLU A 222 18.14 -8.61 6.15
C GLU A 222 19.16 -9.76 6.11
N ASN A 223 20.36 -9.51 5.58
CA ASN A 223 21.41 -10.51 5.45
C ASN A 223 22.63 -10.23 6.37
N ALA A 224 22.42 -9.48 7.46
CA ALA A 224 23.52 -8.99 8.32
C ALA A 224 24.41 -10.12 8.86
N GLU A 225 23.80 -11.21 9.32
CA GLU A 225 24.52 -12.40 9.81
C GLU A 225 25.38 -13.03 8.71
N SER A 226 24.81 -13.29 7.54
CA SER A 226 25.53 -13.87 6.40
C SER A 226 26.67 -12.99 5.93
N VAL A 227 26.48 -11.67 5.93
CA VAL A 227 27.50 -10.68 5.56
C VAL A 227 28.66 -10.71 6.55
N ALA A 228 28.38 -10.77 7.86
CA ALA A 228 29.37 -10.86 8.92
C ALA A 228 30.14 -12.18 8.86
N LEU A 229 29.45 -13.30 8.69
CA LEU A 229 30.08 -14.64 8.57
C LEU A 229 31.00 -14.74 7.35
N LEU A 230 30.59 -14.15 6.22
CA LEU A 230 31.37 -14.15 4.97
C LEU A 230 32.44 -13.05 4.91
N ARG A 231 32.52 -12.18 5.93
CA ARG A 231 33.45 -11.04 6.01
C ARG A 231 33.42 -10.17 4.73
N ARG A 232 32.20 -9.85 4.24
CA ARG A 232 32.00 -9.11 2.97
C ARG A 232 31.74 -7.61 3.16
N GLU A 233 31.87 -7.06 4.37
CA GLU A 233 31.60 -5.66 4.74
C GLU A 233 32.39 -4.68 3.88
N GLY A 234 33.66 -4.98 3.59
CA GLY A 234 34.53 -4.10 2.77
C GLY A 234 33.98 -3.88 1.36
N ARG A 235 33.46 -4.94 0.71
CA ARG A 235 32.88 -4.84 -0.63
C ARG A 235 31.55 -4.08 -0.64
N LEU A 236 30.71 -4.32 0.37
CA LEU A 236 29.44 -3.62 0.53
C LEU A 236 29.65 -2.14 0.82
N ARG A 237 30.62 -1.80 1.68
CA ARG A 237 31.00 -0.41 1.95
C ARG A 237 31.36 0.34 0.67
N VAL A 238 32.21 -0.24 -0.18
CA VAL A 238 32.59 0.39 -1.47
C VAL A 238 31.36 0.59 -2.36
N ARG A 239 30.46 -0.39 -2.42
CA ARG A 239 29.21 -0.29 -3.20
C ARG A 239 28.31 0.81 -2.68
N LEU A 240 28.06 0.86 -1.37
CA LEU A 240 27.21 1.88 -0.74
C LEU A 240 27.78 3.29 -0.89
N LEU A 241 29.10 3.47 -0.68
CA LEU A 241 29.73 4.77 -0.87
C LEU A 241 29.64 5.25 -2.32
N ARG A 242 29.82 4.36 -3.31
CA ARG A 242 29.58 4.71 -4.71
C ARG A 242 28.13 5.18 -4.97
N ARG A 243 27.12 4.53 -4.33
CA ARG A 243 25.73 5.00 -4.41
C ARG A 243 25.56 6.41 -3.84
N VAL A 244 26.21 6.70 -2.70
CA VAL A 244 26.24 8.04 -2.12
C VAL A 244 26.86 9.06 -3.09
N ASP A 245 27.98 8.73 -3.71
CA ASP A 245 28.63 9.62 -4.70
C ASP A 245 27.71 9.91 -5.89
N GLU A 246 26.98 8.90 -6.40
CA GLU A 246 25.99 9.05 -7.47
C GLU A 246 24.81 9.95 -7.06
N LEU A 247 24.32 9.80 -5.80
CA LEU A 247 23.29 10.66 -5.23
C LEU A 247 23.74 12.11 -5.14
N VAL A 248 24.92 12.33 -4.56
CA VAL A 248 25.50 13.67 -4.37
C VAL A 248 25.79 14.35 -5.72
N ALA A 249 26.32 13.61 -6.69
CA ALA A 249 26.57 14.15 -8.03
C ALA A 249 25.29 14.63 -8.72
N ASN A 250 24.17 13.88 -8.58
CA ASN A 250 22.88 14.31 -9.11
C ASN A 250 22.31 15.50 -8.33
N ALA A 251 22.38 15.48 -7.00
CA ALA A 251 21.94 16.56 -6.14
C ALA A 251 22.66 17.89 -6.47
N ARG A 252 23.98 17.86 -6.74
CA ARG A 252 24.74 19.04 -7.17
C ARG A 252 24.20 19.63 -8.49
N ARG A 253 23.75 18.78 -9.43
CA ARG A 253 23.12 19.26 -10.68
C ARG A 253 21.77 19.92 -10.40
N ILE A 254 20.95 19.32 -9.51
CA ILE A 254 19.69 19.91 -9.08
C ILE A 254 19.93 21.29 -8.45
N VAL A 255 20.89 21.42 -7.55
CA VAL A 255 21.27 22.69 -6.92
C VAL A 255 21.66 23.74 -7.95
N SER A 256 22.45 23.36 -8.97
CA SER A 256 22.87 24.28 -10.03
C SER A 256 21.69 24.79 -10.88
N VAL A 257 20.74 23.90 -11.23
CA VAL A 257 19.54 24.30 -11.98
C VAL A 257 18.63 25.15 -11.09
N ASN A 258 18.44 24.77 -9.82
CA ASN A 258 17.65 25.55 -8.86
C ASN A 258 18.22 26.95 -8.66
N ARG A 259 19.54 27.10 -8.59
CA ARG A 259 20.17 28.43 -8.51
C ARG A 259 19.75 29.31 -9.69
N ASN A 260 19.84 28.80 -10.92
CA ASN A 260 19.49 29.56 -12.11
C ASN A 260 17.98 29.90 -12.15
N LEU A 261 17.14 28.95 -11.79
CA LEU A 261 15.70 29.16 -11.65
C LEU A 261 15.38 30.20 -10.56
N SER A 262 16.11 30.18 -9.44
CA SER A 262 15.93 31.11 -8.33
C SER A 262 16.28 32.55 -8.72
N PHE A 263 17.31 32.78 -9.51
CA PHE A 263 17.59 34.13 -10.06
C PHE A 263 16.40 34.67 -10.81
N PHE A 264 15.80 33.86 -11.69
CA PHE A 264 14.62 34.26 -12.42
C PHE A 264 13.41 34.48 -11.48
N THR A 265 13.08 33.53 -10.62
CA THR A 265 11.87 33.59 -9.77
C THR A 265 11.93 34.71 -8.75
N ILE A 266 13.09 34.96 -8.14
CA ILE A 266 13.28 36.08 -7.20
C ILE A 266 13.15 37.41 -7.92
N GLY A 267 13.82 37.58 -9.06
CA GLY A 267 13.69 38.79 -9.88
C GLY A 267 12.26 39.04 -10.37
N TYR A 268 11.60 37.98 -10.82
CA TYR A 268 10.19 37.98 -11.17
C TYR A 268 9.30 38.46 -10.03
N ASN A 269 9.50 37.96 -8.82
CA ASN A 269 8.71 38.35 -7.65
C ASN A 269 8.92 39.82 -7.22
N TYR A 270 10.11 40.39 -7.40
CA TYR A 270 10.32 41.83 -7.15
C TYR A 270 9.56 42.71 -8.13
N LEU A 271 9.49 42.32 -9.40
CA LEU A 271 8.75 43.06 -10.41
C LEU A 271 7.24 43.11 -10.15
N ILE A 272 6.68 42.12 -9.46
CA ILE A 272 5.26 42.10 -9.04
C ILE A 272 4.87 43.35 -8.24
N GLN A 273 5.80 43.88 -7.41
CA GLN A 273 5.56 45.09 -6.63
C GLN A 273 5.73 46.38 -7.43
N ILE A 274 6.66 46.39 -8.40
CA ILE A 274 7.06 47.59 -9.15
C ILE A 274 6.10 47.84 -10.33
N ILE A 275 5.70 46.79 -11.07
CA ILE A 275 4.87 46.96 -12.27
C ILE A 275 3.56 47.71 -12.02
N PRO A 276 2.74 47.35 -10.99
CA PRO A 276 1.52 48.11 -10.69
C PRO A 276 1.79 49.57 -10.33
N ALA A 277 2.85 49.83 -9.56
CA ALA A 277 3.23 51.20 -9.18
C ALA A 277 3.63 52.04 -10.41
N LEU A 278 4.35 51.48 -11.39
CA LEU A 278 4.72 52.16 -12.61
C LEU A 278 3.51 52.52 -13.52
N ILE A 279 2.44 51.70 -13.49
CA ILE A 279 1.24 51.89 -14.30
C ILE A 279 0.27 52.85 -13.59
N VAL A 280 0.05 52.68 -12.27
CA VAL A 280 -0.94 53.42 -11.50
C VAL A 280 -0.37 54.73 -10.94
N GLY A 281 0.95 54.82 -10.68
CA GLY A 281 1.60 56.05 -10.18
C GLY A 281 1.37 57.29 -11.06
N PRO A 282 1.51 57.23 -12.38
CA PRO A 282 1.17 58.35 -13.26
C PRO A 282 -0.30 58.78 -13.23
N LEU A 283 -1.23 57.80 -12.94
CA LEU A 283 -2.65 58.13 -12.79
C LEU A 283 -2.90 58.88 -11.47
N PHE A 284 -2.21 58.52 -10.41
CA PHE A 284 -2.23 59.24 -9.15
C PHE A 284 -1.64 60.64 -9.29
N MET A 285 -0.47 60.80 -9.91
CA MET A 285 0.15 62.11 -10.11
C MET A 285 -0.72 63.07 -10.96
N ARG A 286 -1.60 62.50 -11.80
CA ARG A 286 -2.60 63.27 -12.57
C ARG A 286 -3.92 63.50 -11.83
N GLY A 287 -4.02 63.10 -10.56
CA GLY A 287 -5.22 63.25 -9.76
C GLY A 287 -6.40 62.37 -10.17
N ARG A 288 -6.17 61.31 -10.96
CA ARG A 288 -7.26 60.45 -11.47
C ARG A 288 -7.63 59.31 -10.48
N VAL A 289 -6.74 58.96 -9.59
CA VAL A 289 -6.93 57.90 -8.58
C VAL A 289 -6.32 58.35 -7.24
N GLU A 290 -6.82 57.78 -6.14
CA GLU A 290 -6.30 58.01 -4.78
C GLU A 290 -4.98 57.27 -4.54
N PHE A 291 -4.19 57.69 -3.54
CA PHE A 291 -2.91 57.08 -3.20
C PHE A 291 -3.02 55.57 -2.87
N GLY A 292 -4.05 55.20 -2.12
CA GLY A 292 -4.28 53.80 -1.73
C GLY A 292 -4.52 52.85 -2.89
N VAL A 293 -4.90 53.36 -4.10
CA VAL A 293 -5.08 52.52 -5.28
C VAL A 293 -3.76 51.93 -5.78
N ILE A 294 -2.62 52.55 -5.50
CA ILE A 294 -1.29 52.00 -5.81
C ILE A 294 -1.09 50.72 -5.03
N THR A 295 -1.36 50.73 -3.70
CA THR A 295 -1.24 49.54 -2.85
C THR A 295 -2.27 48.48 -3.22
N GLN A 296 -3.53 48.88 -3.45
CA GLN A 296 -4.59 47.98 -3.90
C GLN A 296 -4.22 47.27 -5.20
N SER A 297 -3.66 47.97 -6.17
CA SER A 297 -3.25 47.42 -7.46
C SER A 297 -2.09 46.41 -7.30
N ALA A 298 -1.13 46.68 -6.40
CA ALA A 298 -0.04 45.74 -6.08
C ALA A 298 -0.55 44.45 -5.43
N MET A 299 -1.48 44.56 -4.48
CA MET A 299 -2.13 43.39 -3.87
C MET A 299 -2.93 42.58 -4.88
N ALA A 300 -3.77 43.22 -5.69
CA ALA A 300 -4.58 42.55 -6.71
C ALA A 300 -3.70 41.86 -7.76
N PHE A 301 -2.63 42.54 -8.20
CA PHE A 301 -1.66 41.96 -9.12
C PHE A 301 -0.98 40.73 -8.55
N SER A 302 -0.54 40.78 -7.27
CA SER A 302 0.10 39.64 -6.57
C SER A 302 -0.84 38.43 -6.47
N HIS A 303 -2.11 38.64 -6.07
CA HIS A 303 -3.10 37.57 -6.01
C HIS A 303 -3.38 36.95 -7.37
N LEU A 304 -3.52 37.76 -8.41
CA LEU A 304 -3.79 37.29 -9.76
C LEU A 304 -2.62 36.48 -10.33
N ILE A 305 -1.39 37.01 -10.19
CA ILE A 305 -0.17 36.31 -10.62
C ILE A 305 0.00 34.99 -9.84
N GLY A 306 -0.21 35.00 -8.53
CA GLY A 306 -0.16 33.78 -7.70
C GLY A 306 -1.13 32.72 -8.21
N ALA A 307 -2.36 33.10 -8.53
CA ALA A 307 -3.37 32.18 -9.05
C ALA A 307 -3.05 31.62 -10.44
N PHE A 308 -2.52 32.44 -11.35
CA PHE A 308 -2.08 31.98 -12.69
C PHE A 308 -0.85 31.06 -12.61
N SER A 309 0.04 31.27 -11.64
CA SER A 309 1.29 30.51 -11.49
C SER A 309 1.09 29.17 -10.77
N LEU A 310 -0.10 28.84 -10.27
CA LEU A 310 -0.37 27.63 -9.47
C LEU A 310 0.08 26.34 -10.16
N ILE A 311 -0.26 26.14 -11.43
CA ILE A 311 0.09 24.93 -12.17
C ILE A 311 1.61 24.76 -12.25
N VAL A 312 2.33 25.87 -12.42
CA VAL A 312 3.79 25.86 -12.57
C VAL A 312 4.47 25.60 -11.22
N THR A 313 4.02 26.28 -10.17
CA THR A 313 4.60 26.13 -8.82
C THR A 313 4.32 24.78 -8.21
N GLN A 314 3.22 24.12 -8.59
CA GLN A 314 2.79 22.81 -8.08
C GLN A 314 3.12 21.64 -9.01
N PHE A 315 3.86 21.88 -10.09
CA PHE A 315 4.13 20.86 -11.11
C PHE A 315 4.76 19.57 -10.54
N GLN A 316 5.70 19.71 -9.61
CA GLN A 316 6.35 18.56 -8.97
C GLN A 316 5.37 17.74 -8.11
N GLN A 317 4.47 18.42 -7.39
CA GLN A 317 3.43 17.75 -6.59
C GLN A 317 2.42 17.04 -7.49
N ILE A 318 2.05 17.65 -8.62
CA ILE A 318 1.16 17.04 -9.62
C ILE A 318 1.80 15.76 -10.18
N SER A 319 3.09 15.80 -10.52
CA SER A 319 3.81 14.64 -11.06
C SER A 319 3.93 13.50 -10.04
N SER A 320 4.26 13.80 -8.78
CA SER A 320 4.32 12.81 -7.71
C SER A 320 2.95 12.21 -7.42
N TYR A 321 1.90 13.03 -7.45
CA TYR A 321 0.52 12.59 -7.30
C TYR A 321 0.07 11.64 -8.42
N ALA A 322 0.44 11.92 -9.67
CA ALA A 322 0.15 11.03 -10.79
C ALA A 322 0.78 9.64 -10.62
N ALA A 323 2.00 9.58 -10.09
CA ALA A 323 2.66 8.30 -9.76
C ALA A 323 1.92 7.54 -8.65
N VAL A 324 1.47 8.22 -7.60
CA VAL A 324 0.66 7.62 -6.52
C VAL A 324 -0.64 7.03 -7.08
N LEU A 325 -1.34 7.80 -7.91
CA LEU A 325 -2.59 7.37 -8.53
C LEU A 325 -2.41 6.15 -9.45
N ALA A 326 -1.30 6.10 -10.20
CA ALA A 326 -0.96 4.95 -11.04
C ALA A 326 -0.68 3.68 -10.21
N ARG A 327 -0.01 3.81 -9.04
CA ARG A 327 0.26 2.67 -8.15
C ARG A 327 -1.00 2.15 -7.48
N LEU A 328 -1.83 3.04 -6.94
CA LEU A 328 -3.12 2.66 -6.34
C LEU A 328 -4.07 2.06 -7.37
N GLY A 329 -4.12 2.62 -8.58
CA GLY A 329 -4.92 2.08 -9.67
C GLY A 329 -4.52 0.65 -10.01
N ARG A 330 -3.21 0.35 -10.10
CA ARG A 330 -2.72 -1.02 -10.34
C ARG A 330 -3.07 -1.98 -9.20
N LEU A 331 -3.02 -1.52 -7.94
CA LEU A 331 -3.44 -2.35 -6.81
C LEU A 331 -4.94 -2.68 -6.89
N SER A 332 -5.79 -1.67 -7.07
CA SER A 332 -7.24 -1.86 -7.18
C SER A 332 -7.62 -2.77 -8.35
N GLU A 333 -7.06 -2.51 -9.54
CA GLU A 333 -7.28 -3.33 -10.73
C GLU A 333 -6.76 -4.77 -10.57
N GLY A 334 -5.64 -4.96 -9.85
CA GLY A 334 -5.12 -6.28 -9.52
C GLY A 334 -6.05 -7.03 -8.57
N MET A 335 -6.56 -6.37 -7.54
CA MET A 335 -7.54 -6.95 -6.62
C MET A 335 -8.86 -7.31 -7.33
N GLU A 336 -9.38 -6.42 -8.18
CA GLU A 336 -10.58 -6.68 -8.99
C GLU A 336 -10.39 -7.87 -9.93
N ARG A 337 -9.20 -8.01 -10.56
CA ARG A 337 -8.88 -9.17 -11.42
C ARG A 337 -8.80 -10.48 -10.63
N VAL A 338 -8.17 -10.45 -9.45
CA VAL A 338 -8.11 -11.62 -8.56
C VAL A 338 -9.51 -12.02 -8.10
N GLU A 339 -10.38 -11.06 -7.82
CA GLU A 339 -11.77 -11.34 -7.43
C GLU A 339 -12.61 -11.89 -8.58
N ALA A 340 -12.43 -11.36 -9.79
CA ALA A 340 -13.14 -11.79 -10.98
C ALA A 340 -12.60 -13.10 -11.60
N ALA A 341 -11.38 -13.53 -11.24
CA ALA A 341 -10.75 -14.70 -11.77
C ALA A 341 -11.47 -15.98 -11.31
N THR A 342 -12.06 -16.68 -12.25
CA THR A 342 -12.58 -18.04 -12.03
C THR A 342 -11.41 -19.01 -12.18
N SER A 343 -11.15 -19.80 -11.13
CA SER A 343 -10.12 -20.85 -11.21
C SER A 343 -10.53 -21.90 -12.23
N PRO A 344 -9.66 -22.28 -13.18
CA PRO A 344 -9.93 -23.40 -14.08
C PRO A 344 -9.99 -24.75 -13.35
N ILE A 345 -9.46 -24.82 -12.13
CA ILE A 345 -9.56 -25.98 -11.24
C ILE A 345 -10.82 -25.81 -10.40
N GLU A 346 -11.81 -26.68 -10.63
CA GLU A 346 -13.04 -26.70 -9.85
C GLU A 346 -12.79 -27.34 -8.47
N VAL A 347 -12.95 -26.56 -7.39
CA VAL A 347 -12.86 -27.09 -6.02
C VAL A 347 -14.23 -27.13 -5.40
N VAL A 348 -14.70 -28.36 -5.10
CA VAL A 348 -16.01 -28.62 -4.50
C VAL A 348 -15.82 -29.02 -3.05
N GLU A 349 -16.46 -28.27 -2.16
CA GLU A 349 -16.49 -28.57 -0.73
C GLU A 349 -17.72 -29.41 -0.42
N ALA A 350 -17.49 -30.62 0.08
CA ALA A 350 -18.54 -31.55 0.46
C ALA A 350 -18.27 -32.08 1.89
N PRO A 351 -19.04 -31.65 2.90
CA PRO A 351 -18.85 -32.10 4.28
C PRO A 351 -18.86 -33.64 4.38
N GLY A 352 -17.96 -34.19 5.14
CA GLY A 352 -17.84 -35.63 5.36
C GLY A 352 -17.30 -36.43 4.16
N SER A 353 -16.97 -35.78 3.03
CA SER A 353 -16.46 -36.47 1.83
C SER A 353 -15.01 -36.94 2.02
N PRO A 354 -14.58 -37.96 1.25
CA PRO A 354 -13.16 -38.24 1.04
C PRO A 354 -12.52 -37.11 0.24
N LEU A 355 -11.19 -37.04 0.25
CA LEU A 355 -10.46 -36.18 -0.69
C LEU A 355 -10.36 -36.89 -2.04
N VAL A 356 -10.89 -36.28 -3.11
CA VAL A 356 -10.93 -36.86 -4.46
C VAL A 356 -10.34 -35.87 -5.46
N TYR A 357 -9.46 -36.39 -6.30
CA TYR A 357 -8.95 -35.69 -7.47
C TYR A 357 -9.55 -36.34 -8.72
N GLU A 358 -10.12 -35.55 -9.64
CA GLU A 358 -10.77 -36.00 -10.86
C GLU A 358 -10.11 -35.31 -12.07
N ASN A 359 -9.34 -36.07 -12.85
CA ASN A 359 -8.60 -35.59 -14.03
C ASN A 359 -7.78 -34.31 -13.77
N LEU A 360 -7.20 -34.18 -12.58
CA LEU A 360 -6.49 -32.98 -12.17
C LEU A 360 -5.15 -32.88 -12.93
N THR A 361 -5.01 -31.83 -13.72
CA THR A 361 -3.77 -31.46 -14.41
C THR A 361 -3.25 -30.16 -13.78
N LEU A 362 -2.00 -30.14 -13.34
CA LEU A 362 -1.37 -28.95 -12.75
C LEU A 362 -0.21 -28.50 -13.62
N LEU A 363 -0.15 -27.20 -13.89
CA LEU A 363 0.89 -26.55 -14.66
C LEU A 363 1.63 -25.52 -13.80
N SER A 364 2.90 -25.29 -14.13
CA SER A 364 3.70 -24.24 -13.51
C SER A 364 3.23 -22.86 -13.99
N PRO A 365 2.99 -21.88 -13.10
CA PRO A 365 2.53 -20.54 -13.48
C PRO A 365 3.61 -19.70 -14.17
N HIS A 366 4.90 -20.12 -14.11
CA HIS A 366 6.02 -19.35 -14.64
C HIS A 366 6.33 -19.68 -16.09
N ASP A 367 6.31 -20.96 -16.45
CA ASP A 367 6.76 -21.47 -17.73
C ASP A 367 5.77 -22.43 -18.42
N GLY A 368 4.61 -22.69 -17.79
CA GLY A 368 3.60 -23.60 -18.31
C GLY A 368 3.99 -25.07 -18.28
N GLN A 369 5.11 -25.44 -17.60
CA GLN A 369 5.56 -26.82 -17.52
C GLN A 369 4.51 -27.70 -16.87
N LEU A 370 4.30 -28.93 -17.43
CA LEU A 370 3.41 -29.94 -16.84
C LEU A 370 4.01 -30.47 -15.53
N LEU A 371 3.28 -30.30 -14.43
CA LEU A 371 3.66 -30.76 -13.09
C LEU A 371 2.95 -32.05 -12.69
N VAL A 372 1.64 -32.15 -12.97
CA VAL A 372 0.81 -33.33 -12.70
C VAL A 372 -0.12 -33.55 -13.89
N SER A 373 -0.20 -34.78 -14.40
CA SER A 373 -0.99 -35.14 -15.54
C SER A 373 -2.21 -35.96 -15.18
N ARG A 374 -3.41 -35.39 -15.34
CA ARG A 374 -4.73 -36.07 -15.20
C ARG A 374 -4.83 -36.96 -13.95
N LEU A 375 -4.41 -36.46 -12.79
CA LEU A 375 -4.48 -37.18 -11.55
C LEU A 375 -5.94 -37.52 -11.21
N THR A 376 -6.23 -38.82 -11.07
CA THR A 376 -7.52 -39.34 -10.62
C THR A 376 -7.28 -40.30 -9.47
N ALA A 377 -7.52 -39.82 -8.25
CA ALA A 377 -7.27 -40.58 -7.03
C ALA A 377 -8.31 -40.24 -5.96
N ARG A 378 -8.65 -41.25 -5.15
CA ARG A 378 -9.57 -41.10 -4.00
C ARG A 378 -8.87 -41.50 -2.73
N ILE A 379 -8.79 -40.56 -1.78
CA ILE A 379 -8.18 -40.77 -0.46
C ILE A 379 -9.31 -40.85 0.56
N PRO A 380 -9.62 -42.06 1.07
CA PRO A 380 -10.65 -42.22 2.09
C PRO A 380 -10.14 -41.75 3.46
N HIS A 381 -11.06 -41.42 4.35
CA HIS A 381 -10.74 -41.17 5.76
C HIS A 381 -10.19 -42.45 6.43
N GLY A 382 -9.29 -42.28 7.40
CA GLY A 382 -8.69 -43.38 8.17
C GLY A 382 -7.46 -44.04 7.53
N ARG A 383 -7.08 -43.66 6.30
CA ARG A 383 -5.93 -44.25 5.62
C ARG A 383 -4.83 -43.20 5.36
N ARG A 384 -3.70 -43.37 5.99
CA ARG A 384 -2.53 -42.51 5.79
C ARG A 384 -2.03 -42.58 4.35
N VAL A 385 -1.66 -41.44 3.81
CA VAL A 385 -1.10 -41.33 2.44
C VAL A 385 0.22 -40.56 2.47
N VAL A 386 1.21 -41.05 1.71
CA VAL A 386 2.48 -40.41 1.53
C VAL A 386 2.62 -40.00 0.05
N VAL A 387 2.85 -38.72 -0.19
CA VAL A 387 3.11 -38.19 -1.55
C VAL A 387 4.62 -38.16 -1.76
N ILE A 388 5.10 -38.99 -2.68
CA ILE A 388 6.52 -39.18 -2.97
C ILE A 388 6.85 -38.87 -4.42
N GLY A 389 8.14 -38.72 -4.72
CA GLY A 389 8.65 -38.51 -6.07
C GLY A 389 9.69 -37.39 -6.17
N PRO A 390 10.44 -37.35 -7.26
CA PRO A 390 11.55 -36.40 -7.44
C PRO A 390 11.10 -34.97 -7.79
N ASN A 391 9.80 -34.77 -8.10
CA ASN A 391 9.28 -33.49 -8.58
C ASN A 391 8.70 -32.65 -7.42
N GLU A 392 9.57 -31.91 -6.71
CA GLU A 392 9.16 -31.01 -5.62
C GLU A 392 8.11 -29.96 -6.05
N PRO A 393 8.27 -29.25 -7.19
CA PRO A 393 7.24 -28.34 -7.67
C PRO A 393 5.86 -28.99 -7.85
N ALA A 394 5.80 -30.25 -8.29
CA ALA A 394 4.53 -30.96 -8.47
C ALA A 394 3.84 -31.27 -7.12
N LYS A 395 4.61 -31.69 -6.12
CA LYS A 395 4.08 -31.93 -4.77
C LYS A 395 3.54 -30.64 -4.15
N MET A 396 4.29 -29.53 -4.28
CA MET A 396 3.84 -28.21 -3.82
C MET A 396 2.61 -27.70 -4.58
N ALA A 397 2.55 -27.92 -5.90
CA ALA A 397 1.37 -27.56 -6.68
C ALA A 397 0.13 -28.35 -6.23
N LEU A 398 0.28 -29.66 -5.95
CA LEU A 398 -0.81 -30.49 -5.43
C LEU A 398 -1.27 -30.01 -4.05
N PHE A 399 -0.34 -29.70 -3.14
CA PHE A 399 -0.65 -29.16 -1.81
C PHE A 399 -1.44 -27.85 -1.92
N ARG A 400 -0.96 -26.90 -2.73
CA ARG A 400 -1.57 -25.60 -2.94
C ARG A 400 -2.90 -25.68 -3.69
N ALA A 401 -3.03 -26.57 -4.69
CA ALA A 401 -4.29 -26.80 -5.40
C ALA A 401 -5.36 -27.36 -4.45
N THR A 402 -4.98 -28.31 -3.60
CA THR A 402 -5.89 -28.84 -2.57
C THR A 402 -6.32 -27.76 -1.56
N ALA A 403 -5.45 -26.80 -1.26
CA ALA A 403 -5.75 -25.66 -0.42
C ALA A 403 -6.53 -24.53 -1.16
N SER A 404 -6.84 -24.66 -2.45
CA SER A 404 -7.49 -23.64 -3.32
C SER A 404 -6.69 -22.35 -3.50
N VAL A 405 -5.36 -22.46 -3.44
CA VAL A 405 -4.44 -21.32 -3.65
C VAL A 405 -3.57 -21.49 -4.91
N TRP A 406 -3.87 -22.47 -5.77
CA TRP A 406 -3.23 -22.73 -7.05
C TRP A 406 -4.25 -22.73 -8.18
N ASP A 407 -4.08 -21.85 -9.16
CA ASP A 407 -5.09 -21.59 -10.20
C ASP A 407 -4.63 -22.02 -11.62
N THR A 408 -3.41 -22.61 -11.74
CA THR A 408 -2.85 -22.94 -13.06
C THR A 408 -2.97 -24.43 -13.34
N GLY A 409 -3.91 -24.79 -14.22
CA GLY A 409 -4.22 -26.18 -14.53
C GLY A 409 -5.69 -26.36 -14.88
N GLU A 410 -6.18 -27.58 -14.82
CA GLU A 410 -7.57 -27.96 -15.07
C GLU A 410 -7.95 -29.21 -14.29
N GLY A 411 -9.24 -29.47 -14.15
CA GLY A 411 -9.76 -30.63 -13.44
C GLY A 411 -10.57 -30.27 -12.22
N ARG A 412 -10.87 -31.28 -11.39
CA ARG A 412 -11.75 -31.11 -10.24
C ARG A 412 -11.17 -31.72 -8.97
N ILE A 413 -11.34 -31.02 -7.85
CA ILE A 413 -10.96 -31.48 -6.51
C ILE A 413 -12.22 -31.46 -5.65
N VAL A 414 -12.62 -32.64 -5.13
CA VAL A 414 -13.65 -32.73 -4.11
C VAL A 414 -12.95 -32.91 -2.77
N ARG A 415 -13.18 -32.00 -1.83
CA ARG A 415 -12.56 -32.01 -0.51
C ARG A 415 -13.58 -31.85 0.60
N PRO A 416 -13.26 -32.27 1.83
CA PRO A 416 -14.06 -31.93 3.01
C PRO A 416 -14.19 -30.42 3.20
N SER A 417 -15.11 -30.01 4.06
CA SER A 417 -15.24 -28.60 4.43
C SER A 417 -13.93 -28.04 5.03
N PRO A 418 -13.69 -26.72 4.97
CA PRO A 418 -12.48 -26.09 5.54
C PRO A 418 -12.29 -26.39 7.04
N GLU A 419 -13.37 -26.77 7.71
CA GLU A 419 -13.34 -27.16 9.11
C GLU A 419 -12.79 -28.58 9.34
N GLU A 420 -12.94 -29.45 8.33
CA GLU A 420 -12.57 -30.86 8.39
C GLU A 420 -11.20 -31.15 7.76
N ILE A 421 -10.55 -30.16 7.14
CA ILE A 421 -9.23 -30.31 6.53
C ILE A 421 -8.27 -29.24 7.06
N MET A 422 -7.02 -29.61 7.36
CA MET A 422 -6.00 -28.69 7.83
C MET A 422 -4.72 -28.82 7.01
N PHE A 423 -4.12 -27.68 6.68
CA PHE A 423 -2.88 -27.59 5.92
C PHE A 423 -1.74 -27.10 6.83
N VAL A 424 -0.66 -27.88 6.89
CA VAL A 424 0.53 -27.59 7.69
C VAL A 424 1.73 -27.44 6.72
N PRO A 425 2.14 -26.22 6.43
CA PRO A 425 3.32 -25.96 5.59
C PRO A 425 4.62 -26.25 6.36
N GLU A 426 5.73 -26.37 5.66
CA GLU A 426 7.07 -26.53 6.22
C GLU A 426 7.43 -25.43 7.24
N ARG A 427 7.06 -24.18 6.93
CA ARG A 427 7.17 -23.04 7.83
C ARG A 427 5.77 -22.53 8.18
N PRO A 428 5.25 -22.93 9.34
CA PRO A 428 3.93 -22.46 9.75
C PRO A 428 3.97 -20.97 10.11
N TYR A 429 2.89 -20.27 9.82
CA TYR A 429 2.69 -18.89 10.24
C TYR A 429 1.86 -18.85 11.53
N LEU A 430 2.43 -18.25 12.56
CA LEU A 430 1.75 -17.93 13.80
C LEU A 430 1.56 -16.40 13.86
N PRO A 431 0.33 -15.90 13.75
CA PRO A 431 0.11 -14.44 13.83
C PRO A 431 0.46 -13.93 15.22
N PRO A 432 1.04 -12.71 15.35
CA PRO A 432 1.24 -12.07 16.65
C PRO A 432 -0.07 -12.06 17.44
N GLY A 433 0.00 -12.39 18.74
CA GLY A 433 -1.18 -12.53 19.59
C GLY A 433 -0.92 -13.46 20.77
N THR A 434 -1.99 -13.96 21.38
CA THR A 434 -1.90 -14.90 22.52
C THR A 434 -1.68 -16.33 22.06
N LEU A 435 -1.12 -17.18 22.95
CA LEU A 435 -0.97 -18.60 22.66
C LEU A 435 -2.35 -19.28 22.45
N ARG A 436 -3.38 -18.81 23.14
CA ARG A 436 -4.76 -19.26 22.95
C ARG A 436 -5.24 -19.01 21.50
N GLU A 437 -5.02 -17.82 20.97
CA GLU A 437 -5.36 -17.47 19.57
C GLU A 437 -4.55 -18.29 18.56
N ALA A 438 -3.27 -18.55 18.85
CA ALA A 438 -2.43 -19.40 18.00
C ALA A 438 -2.91 -20.86 17.96
N LEU A 439 -3.47 -21.38 19.06
CA LEU A 439 -3.92 -22.76 19.19
C LEU A 439 -5.36 -23.00 18.74
N LEU A 440 -6.23 -22.01 18.88
CA LEU A 440 -7.66 -22.16 18.61
C LEU A 440 -8.08 -21.45 17.33
N ARG A 441 -9.27 -21.73 16.84
CA ARG A 441 -9.83 -21.06 15.67
C ARG A 441 -10.32 -19.67 16.05
N THR A 442 -10.12 -18.73 15.16
CA THR A 442 -10.60 -17.36 15.31
C THR A 442 -12.09 -17.32 15.60
N GLY A 443 -12.45 -16.62 16.68
CA GLY A 443 -13.82 -16.49 17.15
C GLY A 443 -14.30 -17.64 18.07
N ARG A 444 -13.45 -18.66 18.33
CA ARG A 444 -13.74 -19.80 19.23
C ARG A 444 -12.73 -19.95 20.36
N GLU A 445 -11.96 -18.92 20.64
CA GLU A 445 -10.83 -18.92 21.58
C GLU A 445 -11.28 -19.24 23.01
N TYR A 446 -12.51 -18.93 23.37
CA TYR A 446 -13.08 -19.15 24.72
C TYR A 446 -14.12 -20.26 24.78
N GLU A 447 -14.35 -21.00 23.68
CA GLU A 447 -15.25 -22.16 23.68
C GLU A 447 -14.63 -23.39 24.38
N MET A 448 -13.29 -23.45 24.44
CA MET A 448 -12.54 -24.55 25.01
C MET A 448 -11.98 -24.21 26.40
N ARG A 449 -12.12 -25.13 27.34
CA ARG A 449 -11.60 -24.95 28.70
C ARG A 449 -10.07 -25.09 28.73
N ASP A 450 -9.43 -24.34 29.62
CA ASP A 450 -7.97 -24.32 29.77
C ASP A 450 -7.38 -25.70 30.04
N GLU A 451 -8.09 -26.54 30.84
CA GLU A 451 -7.62 -27.90 31.14
C GLU A 451 -7.45 -28.76 29.89
N GLN A 452 -8.31 -28.57 28.88
CA GLN A 452 -8.24 -29.29 27.62
C GLN A 452 -7.04 -28.83 26.77
N ILE A 453 -6.80 -27.53 26.72
CA ILE A 453 -5.64 -26.95 26.03
C ILE A 453 -4.35 -27.43 26.70
N LEU A 454 -4.26 -27.30 28.03
CA LEU A 454 -3.10 -27.71 28.80
C LEU A 454 -2.83 -29.22 28.71
N ALA A 455 -3.88 -30.06 28.62
CA ALA A 455 -3.74 -31.48 28.41
C ALA A 455 -3.08 -31.84 27.08
N VAL A 456 -3.40 -31.11 26.00
CA VAL A 456 -2.77 -31.28 24.68
C VAL A 456 -1.33 -30.78 24.69
N LEU A 457 -1.05 -29.64 25.31
CA LEU A 457 0.32 -29.11 25.43
C LEU A 457 1.22 -30.09 26.22
N ARG A 458 0.72 -30.70 27.30
CA ARG A 458 1.44 -31.72 28.03
C ARG A 458 1.73 -32.97 27.19
N LYS A 459 0.76 -33.43 26.38
CA LYS A 459 0.96 -34.59 25.49
C LYS A 459 2.06 -34.36 24.44
N LEU A 460 2.34 -33.12 24.10
CA LEU A 460 3.39 -32.73 23.17
C LEU A 460 4.65 -32.21 23.88
N SER A 461 4.70 -32.23 25.21
CA SER A 461 5.84 -31.73 26.02
C SER A 461 6.11 -30.23 25.81
N LEU A 462 5.06 -29.45 25.57
CA LEU A 462 5.11 -27.99 25.33
C LEU A 462 4.98 -27.12 26.59
N GLU A 463 5.00 -27.74 27.81
CA GLU A 463 4.95 -26.96 29.04
C GLU A 463 6.12 -25.99 29.21
N PRO A 464 7.38 -26.28 28.80
CA PRO A 464 8.45 -25.32 28.88
C PRO A 464 8.18 -24.09 27.99
N VAL A 465 7.55 -24.29 26.82
CA VAL A 465 7.13 -23.22 25.92
C VAL A 465 6.06 -22.35 26.60
N LEU A 466 5.03 -22.99 27.18
CA LEU A 466 3.94 -22.30 27.90
C LEU A 466 4.47 -21.39 29.02
N VAL A 467 5.45 -21.89 29.81
CA VAL A 467 6.07 -21.11 30.89
C VAL A 467 6.88 -19.94 30.32
N ARG A 468 7.68 -20.17 29.27
CA ARG A 468 8.51 -19.15 28.63
C ARG A 468 7.69 -18.03 28.03
N VAL A 469 6.54 -18.33 27.45
CA VAL A 469 5.66 -17.31 26.83
C VAL A 469 4.81 -16.57 27.87
N GLY A 470 4.72 -17.06 29.10
CA GLY A 470 4.01 -16.42 30.20
C GLY A 470 2.55 -16.83 30.36
N GLY A 471 2.13 -17.95 29.73
CA GLY A 471 0.77 -18.48 29.82
C GLY A 471 0.00 -18.45 28.51
N LEU A 472 -1.32 -18.72 28.57
CA LEU A 472 -2.18 -18.82 27.39
C LEU A 472 -2.59 -17.44 26.82
N ASP A 473 -2.68 -16.40 27.67
CA ASP A 473 -3.36 -15.14 27.34
C ASP A 473 -2.40 -13.94 27.29
N VAL A 474 -1.09 -14.17 27.17
CA VAL A 474 -0.08 -13.12 27.02
C VAL A 474 0.22 -12.92 25.53
N GLU A 475 0.06 -11.70 25.04
CA GLU A 475 0.38 -11.34 23.66
C GLU A 475 1.89 -11.44 23.40
N ARG A 476 2.28 -12.09 22.29
CA ARG A 476 3.67 -12.30 21.88
C ARG A 476 3.81 -12.18 20.37
N ASP A 477 5.02 -11.84 19.95
CA ASP A 477 5.52 -12.07 18.59
C ASP A 477 6.25 -13.42 18.59
N TRP A 478 5.77 -14.35 17.78
CA TRP A 478 6.21 -15.74 17.82
C TRP A 478 7.50 -15.98 17.04
N ASP A 479 7.78 -15.18 16.01
CA ASP A 479 8.93 -15.38 15.13
C ASP A 479 10.27 -15.20 15.86
N ASP A 480 10.32 -14.26 16.82
CA ASP A 480 11.51 -14.00 17.63
C ASP A 480 11.63 -14.92 18.86
N LEU A 481 10.52 -15.56 19.26
CA LEU A 481 10.45 -16.27 20.54
C LEU A 481 10.54 -17.79 20.42
N LEU A 482 10.10 -18.34 19.29
CA LEU A 482 9.97 -19.78 19.07
C LEU A 482 10.89 -20.26 17.94
N SER A 483 11.58 -21.37 18.20
CA SER A 483 12.26 -22.09 17.13
C SER A 483 11.27 -22.67 16.12
N LEU A 484 11.71 -22.95 14.89
CA LEU A 484 10.86 -23.55 13.86
C LEU A 484 10.22 -24.86 14.31
N GLY A 485 10.96 -25.70 15.09
CA GLY A 485 10.43 -26.93 15.66
C GLY A 485 9.29 -26.67 16.64
N GLU A 486 9.44 -25.71 17.54
CA GLU A 486 8.38 -25.33 18.49
C GLU A 486 7.15 -24.72 17.78
N GLN A 487 7.36 -23.94 16.72
CA GLN A 487 6.26 -23.44 15.88
C GLN A 487 5.49 -24.59 15.22
N GLN A 488 6.20 -25.62 14.71
CA GLN A 488 5.58 -26.83 14.15
C GLN A 488 4.81 -27.61 15.22
N GLU A 489 5.38 -27.80 16.43
CA GLU A 489 4.69 -28.46 17.53
C GLU A 489 3.43 -27.72 18.00
N ILE A 490 3.42 -26.37 17.99
CA ILE A 490 2.22 -25.56 18.27
C ILE A 490 1.16 -25.80 17.22
N VAL A 491 1.52 -25.87 15.92
CA VAL A 491 0.53 -26.17 14.87
C VAL A 491 0.01 -27.59 14.98
N VAL A 492 0.82 -28.55 15.41
CA VAL A 492 0.36 -29.90 15.75
C VAL A 492 -0.61 -29.87 16.94
N ALA A 493 -0.33 -29.07 17.99
CA ALA A 493 -1.25 -28.88 19.10
C ALA A 493 -2.59 -28.31 18.63
N ARG A 494 -2.56 -27.26 17.76
CA ARG A 494 -3.74 -26.70 17.11
C ARG A 494 -4.54 -27.76 16.34
N MET A 495 -3.87 -28.63 15.62
CA MET A 495 -4.49 -29.72 14.87
C MET A 495 -5.18 -30.74 15.80
N LEU A 496 -4.53 -31.13 16.88
CA LEU A 496 -5.11 -32.05 17.86
C LEU A 496 -6.32 -31.47 18.61
N LEU A 497 -6.32 -30.14 18.83
CA LEU A 497 -7.46 -29.43 19.43
C LEU A 497 -8.63 -29.27 18.42
N ALA A 498 -8.33 -28.97 17.15
CA ALA A 498 -9.33 -28.79 16.11
C ALA A 498 -9.93 -30.12 15.61
N ARG A 499 -9.20 -31.25 15.73
CA ARG A 499 -9.57 -32.60 15.27
C ARG A 499 -10.15 -32.61 13.83
N PRO A 500 -9.41 -32.11 12.82
CA PRO A 500 -9.86 -32.22 11.44
C PRO A 500 -9.87 -33.68 11.01
N ARG A 501 -10.68 -34.03 10.01
CA ARG A 501 -10.68 -35.38 9.43
C ARG A 501 -9.42 -35.67 8.61
N PHE A 502 -8.90 -34.62 7.94
CA PHE A 502 -7.70 -34.68 7.10
C PHE A 502 -6.68 -33.63 7.51
N ALA A 503 -5.42 -34.01 7.49
CA ALA A 503 -4.28 -33.10 7.65
C ALA A 503 -3.28 -33.31 6.50
N LEU A 504 -3.02 -32.25 5.74
CA LEU A 504 -1.95 -32.24 4.73
C LEU A 504 -0.70 -31.65 5.38
N LEU A 505 0.36 -32.44 5.44
CA LEU A 505 1.60 -32.10 6.12
C LEU A 505 2.73 -32.00 5.10
N HIS A 506 3.34 -30.82 5.00
CA HIS A 506 4.47 -30.59 4.12
C HIS A 506 5.76 -30.46 4.93
N ARG A 507 6.66 -31.47 4.80
CA ARG A 507 8.02 -31.48 5.35
C ARG A 507 8.11 -31.09 6.84
N ILE A 508 7.27 -31.68 7.66
CA ILE A 508 7.31 -31.47 9.12
C ILE A 508 8.57 -32.06 9.76
N ASP A 509 9.28 -32.94 9.06
CA ASP A 509 10.52 -33.60 9.47
C ASP A 509 11.76 -32.71 9.37
N THR A 510 11.70 -31.57 8.67
CA THR A 510 12.83 -30.65 8.53
C THR A 510 13.26 -29.97 9.82
N ALA A 511 12.32 -29.71 10.72
CA ALA A 511 12.60 -29.04 11.99
C ALA A 511 12.32 -29.92 13.21
N LEU A 512 11.53 -30.97 13.05
CA LEU A 512 11.28 -31.97 14.10
C LEU A 512 12.24 -33.15 13.91
N GLY A 513 12.92 -33.57 14.99
CA GLY A 513 13.72 -34.77 14.94
C GLY A 513 12.84 -36.04 14.76
N PRO A 514 13.45 -37.19 14.37
CA PRO A 514 12.72 -38.42 14.06
C PRO A 514 11.76 -38.87 15.16
N ASP A 515 12.19 -38.80 16.43
CA ASP A 515 11.37 -39.17 17.57
C ASP A 515 10.14 -38.26 17.75
N ALA A 516 10.28 -36.97 17.48
CA ALA A 516 9.17 -36.02 17.55
C ALA A 516 8.16 -36.29 16.42
N VAL A 517 8.64 -36.55 15.20
CA VAL A 517 7.79 -36.92 14.06
C VAL A 517 7.02 -38.22 14.35
N ALA A 518 7.69 -39.25 14.92
CA ALA A 518 7.03 -40.50 15.31
C ALA A 518 5.93 -40.26 16.37
N ARG A 519 6.20 -39.41 17.37
CA ARG A 519 5.18 -39.02 18.36
C ARG A 519 3.99 -38.30 17.70
N VAL A 520 4.25 -37.33 16.82
CA VAL A 520 3.19 -36.60 16.09
C VAL A 520 2.31 -37.60 15.33
N ARG A 521 2.91 -38.52 14.57
CA ARG A 521 2.20 -39.54 13.80
C ARG A 521 1.31 -40.41 14.69
N ALA A 522 1.83 -40.90 15.81
CA ALA A 522 1.05 -41.67 16.77
C ALA A 522 -0.16 -40.89 17.31
N ARG A 523 0.02 -39.60 17.61
CA ARG A 523 -1.08 -38.73 18.10
C ARG A 523 -2.14 -38.44 17.03
N LEU A 524 -1.76 -38.36 15.78
CA LEU A 524 -2.73 -38.16 14.67
C LEU A 524 -3.60 -39.43 14.50
N VAL A 525 -3.01 -40.62 14.60
CA VAL A 525 -3.74 -41.90 14.58
C VAL A 525 -4.69 -42.02 15.78
N GLU A 526 -4.24 -41.70 17.00
CA GLU A 526 -5.08 -41.67 18.20
C GLU A 526 -6.25 -40.69 18.10
N ALA A 527 -6.08 -39.58 17.37
CA ALA A 527 -7.09 -38.56 17.19
C ALA A 527 -8.02 -38.84 15.98
N ASP A 528 -7.84 -39.96 15.28
CA ASP A 528 -8.56 -40.35 14.05
C ASP A 528 -8.41 -39.33 12.92
N ILE A 529 -7.20 -38.74 12.77
CA ILE A 529 -6.87 -37.76 11.74
C ILE A 529 -6.12 -38.44 10.59
N THR A 530 -6.64 -38.36 9.39
CA THR A 530 -6.00 -38.90 8.20
C THR A 530 -4.85 -37.99 7.76
N ALA A 531 -3.62 -38.44 7.93
CA ALA A 531 -2.43 -37.71 7.51
C ALA A 531 -2.11 -37.95 6.02
N ILE A 532 -1.91 -36.86 5.26
CA ILE A 532 -1.37 -36.87 3.90
C ILE A 532 -0.02 -36.14 3.97
N GLU A 533 1.07 -36.90 3.97
CA GLU A 533 2.43 -36.38 4.16
C GLU A 533 3.12 -36.18 2.80
N LEU A 534 3.62 -34.97 2.55
CA LEU A 534 4.45 -34.66 1.40
C LEU A 534 5.92 -34.74 1.85
N ASP A 535 6.72 -35.59 1.18
CA ASP A 535 8.15 -35.84 1.42
C ASP A 535 8.54 -36.61 2.69
N GLY A 536 7.63 -37.37 3.26
CA GLY A 536 7.94 -38.27 4.39
C GLY A 536 8.85 -39.44 3.99
N SER A 537 10.18 -39.26 3.95
CA SER A 537 11.13 -40.33 3.59
C SER A 537 11.11 -41.57 4.51
N GLU A 538 10.83 -41.36 5.78
CA GLU A 538 10.72 -42.46 6.79
C GLU A 538 9.37 -43.20 6.76
N ALA A 539 8.36 -42.61 6.10
CA ALA A 539 7.03 -43.20 6.04
C ALA A 539 6.93 -44.39 5.07
N LEU A 540 7.96 -44.65 4.27
CA LEU A 540 8.03 -45.76 3.32
C LEU A 540 8.08 -47.14 3.97
N HIS A 541 8.28 -47.21 5.29
CA HIS A 541 8.33 -48.47 6.04
C HIS A 541 7.02 -48.86 6.75
N ASP A 542 5.97 -48.02 6.60
CA ASP A 542 4.67 -48.26 7.24
C ASP A 542 3.75 -49.06 6.32
N ALA A 543 3.42 -50.30 6.73
CA ALA A 543 2.61 -51.23 5.94
C ALA A 543 1.15 -50.77 5.75
N ASP A 544 0.65 -49.86 6.58
CA ASP A 544 -0.73 -49.39 6.56
C ASP A 544 -0.92 -48.10 5.74
N ALA A 545 0.15 -47.56 5.17
CA ALA A 545 0.09 -46.36 4.33
C ALA A 545 -0.10 -46.69 2.84
N SER A 546 -0.64 -45.73 2.10
CA SER A 546 -0.65 -45.72 0.62
C SER A 546 0.33 -44.68 0.11
N ALA A 547 0.98 -44.96 -1.00
CA ALA A 547 1.85 -44.00 -1.70
C ALA A 547 1.14 -43.41 -2.92
N LEU A 548 1.19 -42.08 -3.03
CA LEU A 548 0.93 -41.36 -4.25
C LEU A 548 2.29 -40.91 -4.80
N GLU A 549 2.81 -41.60 -5.80
CA GLU A 549 4.07 -41.27 -6.43
C GLU A 549 3.82 -40.34 -7.62
N ILE A 550 4.52 -39.20 -7.66
CA ILE A 550 4.51 -38.26 -8.80
C ILE A 550 5.89 -38.29 -9.46
N ARG A 551 5.98 -38.72 -10.68
CA ARG A 551 7.24 -38.86 -11.43
C ARG A 551 7.67 -37.52 -12.04
N ALA A 552 8.91 -37.47 -12.51
CA ALA A 552 9.49 -36.26 -13.12
C ALA A 552 8.73 -35.76 -14.35
N ASP A 553 8.07 -36.66 -15.09
CA ASP A 553 7.27 -36.34 -16.27
C ASP A 553 5.81 -35.93 -15.95
N GLY A 554 5.46 -35.83 -14.68
CA GLY A 554 4.11 -35.51 -14.22
C GLY A 554 3.14 -36.69 -14.18
N THR A 555 3.55 -37.90 -14.62
CA THR A 555 2.75 -39.12 -14.45
C THR A 555 2.73 -39.55 -12.98
N TRP A 556 1.71 -40.27 -12.58
CA TRP A 556 1.50 -40.66 -11.20
C TRP A 556 1.12 -42.13 -11.04
N SER A 557 1.30 -42.65 -9.83
CA SER A 557 0.76 -43.96 -9.42
C SER A 557 0.25 -43.86 -7.96
N TYR A 558 -0.87 -44.53 -7.68
CA TYR A 558 -1.45 -44.60 -6.34
C TYR A 558 -1.65 -46.07 -5.93
N ALA A 559 -0.93 -46.50 -4.91
CA ALA A 559 -0.94 -47.90 -4.49
C ALA A 559 -0.68 -48.03 -2.95
N PRO A 560 -1.18 -49.07 -2.30
CA PRO A 560 -0.76 -49.43 -0.93
C PRO A 560 0.76 -49.67 -0.87
N LEU A 561 1.41 -49.10 0.13
CA LEU A 561 2.82 -49.41 0.38
C LEU A 561 2.95 -50.89 0.78
N ARG A 562 3.77 -51.63 0.03
CA ARG A 562 4.14 -53.00 0.40
C ARG A 562 5.36 -52.94 1.33
N PRO A 563 5.34 -53.65 2.49
CA PRO A 563 6.53 -53.68 3.34
C PRO A 563 7.71 -54.25 2.53
N VAL A 564 8.81 -53.47 2.49
CA VAL A 564 10.06 -53.97 1.91
C VAL A 564 10.49 -55.18 2.75
N ARG A 565 10.31 -56.39 2.24
CA ARG A 565 10.90 -57.58 2.86
C ARG A 565 12.40 -57.38 2.89
N GLY A 566 12.93 -57.11 4.09
CA GLY A 566 14.36 -56.99 4.35
C GLY A 566 15.09 -58.22 3.90
N GLY A 567 15.68 -58.16 2.73
CA GLY A 567 16.68 -59.09 2.28
C GLY A 567 18.01 -58.74 2.91
N VAL A 568 18.22 -59.22 4.14
CA VAL A 568 19.59 -59.32 4.68
C VAL A 568 20.33 -60.30 3.81
N ARG A 569 21.01 -59.85 2.75
CA ARG A 569 22.08 -60.62 2.15
C ARG A 569 23.28 -60.54 3.10
N SER A 570 23.39 -61.51 3.99
CA SER A 570 24.65 -61.89 4.58
C SER A 570 25.60 -62.32 3.45
N ARG A 571 26.56 -61.47 3.10
CA ARG A 571 27.77 -61.94 2.41
C ARG A 571 28.74 -62.35 3.53
N GLY A 572 29.00 -63.68 3.59
CA GLY A 572 30.13 -64.28 4.27
C GLY A 572 31.46 -63.90 3.61
#